data_f4e1866f5b2134aa4f347090cdf6565a
#
_entry.id   f4e1866f5b2134aa4f347090cdf6565a
#
_cell.length_a   1.000
_cell.length_b   1.000
_cell.length_c   1.000
_cell.angle_alpha   90.00
_cell.angle_beta   90.00
_cell.angle_gamma   90.00
#
_symmetry.space_group_name_H-M   'P 1'
#
loop_
_entity.id
_entity.type
_entity.pdbx_description
1 polymer ?
#
loop_
_entity_poly.entity_id
_entity_poly.type
_entity_poly.pdbx_seq_one_letter_code
_entity_poly.pdbx_strand_id
1 'polypeptide(L)'
;MSELIEISPGSIQLAPETVDTTAVVADDTNPKVIITMDGVNVRSSASTGSDILFIAEKGEEYELISESGDFYKILYEGNKEGYVASWLVETSESLGAPVTASSTTTLAEATIVIDPGHGGEDPGAEGTYIYEKEVTLKTAQAVAEKLRSAGANVILTRTSDIYVTLEDRAEMSNVNNADLFISLHYDSTASGTSATGFTTYYYADEDIPLANLVDNHLADTLPLQDNGSKFGDFLVTRENDQPALLLELGYMNNESDVKTFNSDYYRSLVAESIYQALTEYFQ
;
A
#
# COMPACT_ATOMS: atom_id res chain seq x y z
N MET A 1 32.11 94.08 -28.25
CA MET A 1 32.59 92.71 -28.52
C MET A 1 32.21 91.90 -27.33
N SER A 2 31.11 91.25 -27.47
CA SER A 2 30.47 90.43 -26.42
C SER A 2 30.69 89.01 -26.76
N GLU A 3 31.35 88.27 -25.90
CA GLU A 3 31.45 86.84 -26.01
C GLU A 3 30.30 86.13 -25.23
N LEU A 4 29.53 85.36 -25.94
CA LEU A 4 28.46 84.53 -25.40
C LEU A 4 29.07 83.23 -24.90
N ILE A 5 28.89 82.93 -23.62
CA ILE A 5 29.20 81.63 -23.02
C ILE A 5 27.95 80.79 -23.15
N GLU A 6 28.02 79.79 -23.96
CA GLU A 6 27.03 78.69 -24.08
C GLU A 6 27.13 77.78 -22.87
N ILE A 7 26.01 77.63 -22.11
CA ILE A 7 25.90 76.64 -21.04
C ILE A 7 25.15 75.44 -21.59
N SER A 8 25.84 74.32 -21.73
CA SER A 8 25.23 73.06 -22.08
C SER A 8 24.43 72.49 -20.89
N PRO A 9 23.21 71.96 -21.09
CA PRO A 9 22.47 71.33 -20.04
C PRO A 9 23.03 69.91 -19.78
N GLY A 10 23.51 69.67 -18.56
CA GLY A 10 23.93 68.38 -18.09
C GLY A 10 22.72 67.42 -17.94
N SER A 11 22.77 66.35 -18.66
CA SER A 11 21.82 65.27 -18.53
C SER A 11 22.03 64.57 -17.18
N ILE A 12 21.05 64.64 -16.30
CA ILE A 12 20.99 63.85 -15.09
C ILE A 12 20.53 62.43 -15.50
N GLN A 13 21.45 61.51 -15.52
CA GLN A 13 21.17 60.09 -15.74
C GLN A 13 20.76 59.48 -14.40
N LEU A 14 19.46 59.26 -14.22
CA LEU A 14 18.93 58.45 -13.14
C LEU A 14 19.34 56.99 -13.37
N ALA A 15 20.14 56.45 -12.46
CA ALA A 15 20.39 55.02 -12.41
C ALA A 15 19.08 54.27 -12.07
N PRO A 16 18.79 53.13 -12.70
CA PRO A 16 17.65 52.33 -12.31
C PRO A 16 17.90 51.76 -10.90
N GLU A 17 17.00 52.03 -9.98
CA GLU A 17 16.91 51.29 -8.73
C GLU A 17 16.60 49.84 -9.07
N THR A 18 17.54 48.96 -8.82
CA THR A 18 17.30 47.52 -8.77
C THR A 18 16.49 47.26 -7.53
N VAL A 19 15.20 47.08 -7.73
CA VAL A 19 14.34 46.45 -6.72
C VAL A 19 14.79 45.02 -6.61
N ASP A 20 15.55 44.73 -5.58
CA ASP A 20 15.88 43.36 -5.18
C ASP A 20 14.62 42.72 -4.60
N THR A 21 13.80 42.14 -5.47
CA THR A 21 12.73 41.21 -5.08
C THR A 21 13.28 39.81 -5.00
N THR A 22 14.23 39.59 -4.13
CA THR A 22 14.41 38.26 -3.55
C THR A 22 13.30 38.09 -2.51
N ALA A 23 12.10 37.78 -3.01
CA ALA A 23 11.18 36.99 -2.20
C ALA A 23 11.92 35.69 -1.88
N VAL A 24 12.42 35.59 -0.67
CA VAL A 24 12.81 34.32 -0.09
C VAL A 24 11.53 33.48 -0.08
N VAL A 25 11.35 32.67 -1.12
CA VAL A 25 10.45 31.53 -1.05
C VAL A 25 11.08 30.70 0.07
N ALA A 26 10.41 30.64 1.21
CA ALA A 26 10.75 29.69 2.24
C ALA A 26 10.70 28.32 1.54
N ASP A 27 11.86 27.73 1.36
CA ASP A 27 12.02 26.38 0.92
C ASP A 27 11.44 25.53 2.06
N ASP A 28 10.18 25.11 1.91
CA ASP A 28 9.45 24.27 2.85
C ASP A 28 9.98 22.84 2.63
N THR A 29 11.25 22.63 3.00
CA THR A 29 12.00 21.40 2.74
C THR A 29 11.68 20.27 3.70
N ASN A 30 10.73 20.46 4.62
CA ASN A 30 10.31 19.40 5.50
C ASN A 30 9.36 18.45 4.74
N PRO A 31 9.61 17.15 4.78
CA PRO A 31 8.71 16.18 4.18
C PRO A 31 7.32 16.31 4.80
N LYS A 32 6.29 16.21 3.98
CA LYS A 32 4.89 16.29 4.39
C LYS A 32 4.21 14.95 4.24
N VAL A 33 3.21 14.74 5.06
CA VAL A 33 2.23 13.66 4.96
C VAL A 33 0.94 14.26 4.42
N ILE A 34 0.35 13.63 3.42
CA ILE A 34 -0.91 14.03 2.78
C ILE A 34 -1.93 12.93 3.04
N ILE A 35 -3.07 13.30 3.61
CA ILE A 35 -4.16 12.37 3.91
C ILE A 35 -4.84 11.94 2.60
N THR A 36 -4.95 10.63 2.36
CA THR A 36 -5.46 10.09 1.09
C THR A 36 -6.97 9.87 1.06
N MET A 37 -7.61 9.76 2.23
CA MET A 37 -9.05 9.49 2.36
C MET A 37 -9.67 10.28 3.52
N ASP A 38 -11.00 10.39 3.53
CA ASP A 38 -11.73 11.02 4.62
C ASP A 38 -11.79 10.11 5.86
N GLY A 39 -11.88 10.71 7.04
CA GLY A 39 -12.10 9.96 8.29
C GLY A 39 -10.85 9.31 8.87
N VAL A 40 -9.65 9.75 8.49
CA VAL A 40 -8.39 9.18 9.00
C VAL A 40 -8.13 9.60 10.44
N ASN A 41 -7.97 8.61 11.33
CA ASN A 41 -7.71 8.85 12.74
C ASN A 41 -6.25 9.29 12.97
N VAL A 42 -6.06 10.48 13.51
CA VAL A 42 -4.78 10.92 14.10
C VAL A 42 -4.78 10.59 15.59
N ARG A 43 -3.75 9.89 16.05
CA ARG A 43 -3.71 9.20 17.34
C ARG A 43 -2.62 9.71 18.27
N SER A 44 -2.76 9.41 19.56
CA SER A 44 -1.80 9.82 20.60
C SER A 44 -0.49 9.03 20.61
N SER A 45 -0.45 7.84 19.98
CA SER A 45 0.75 7.01 19.84
C SER A 45 0.67 6.15 18.59
N ALA A 46 1.79 5.55 18.18
CA ALA A 46 1.93 4.65 17.03
C ALA A 46 1.21 3.31 17.25
N SER A 47 -0.10 3.32 17.45
CA SER A 47 -0.93 2.15 17.70
C SER A 47 -2.38 2.41 17.34
N THR A 48 -3.02 1.46 16.66
CA THR A 48 -4.47 1.51 16.36
C THR A 48 -5.35 1.45 17.62
N GLY A 49 -4.82 0.99 18.73
CA GLY A 49 -5.51 0.96 20.04
C GLY A 49 -5.34 2.22 20.89
N SER A 50 -4.57 3.22 20.42
CA SER A 50 -4.36 4.45 21.18
C SER A 50 -5.49 5.47 20.97
N ASP A 51 -5.60 6.44 21.88
CA ASP A 51 -6.64 7.47 21.83
C ASP A 51 -6.58 8.26 20.51
N ILE A 52 -7.77 8.52 19.95
CA ILE A 52 -7.92 9.38 18.78
C ILE A 52 -7.86 10.83 19.24
N LEU A 53 -6.93 11.60 18.68
CA LEU A 53 -6.78 13.02 18.97
C LEU A 53 -7.77 13.86 18.14
N PHE A 54 -7.87 13.52 16.84
CA PHE A 54 -8.83 14.10 15.91
C PHE A 54 -8.95 13.19 14.67
N ILE A 55 -9.90 13.54 13.80
CA ILE A 55 -10.13 12.88 12.51
C ILE A 55 -9.67 13.85 11.42
N ALA A 56 -8.80 13.37 10.54
CA ALA A 56 -8.29 14.12 9.40
C ALA A 56 -9.10 13.80 8.14
N GLU A 57 -9.22 14.77 7.25
CA GLU A 57 -9.97 14.68 5.99
C GLU A 57 -9.02 14.58 4.80
N LYS A 58 -9.49 14.00 3.70
CA LYS A 58 -8.72 13.85 2.45
C LYS A 58 -8.11 15.16 1.98
N GLY A 59 -6.83 15.14 1.65
CA GLY A 59 -6.08 16.29 1.13
C GLY A 59 -5.49 17.20 2.21
N GLU A 60 -5.72 16.93 3.50
CA GLU A 60 -5.01 17.63 4.55
C GLU A 60 -3.54 17.26 4.58
N GLU A 61 -2.68 18.27 4.81
CA GLU A 61 -1.23 18.11 4.83
C GLU A 61 -0.68 18.38 6.23
N TYR A 62 0.25 17.53 6.66
CA TYR A 62 0.92 17.65 7.94
C TYR A 62 2.44 17.51 7.77
N GLU A 63 3.23 18.20 8.59
CA GLU A 63 4.68 18.02 8.61
C GLU A 63 5.03 16.64 9.16
N LEU A 64 5.84 15.88 8.41
CA LEU A 64 6.37 14.58 8.84
C LEU A 64 7.58 14.79 9.74
N ILE A 65 7.53 14.24 10.96
CA ILE A 65 8.62 14.32 11.94
C ILE A 65 9.50 13.08 11.88
N SER A 66 8.88 11.91 11.89
CA SER A 66 9.60 10.63 11.90
C SER A 66 8.66 9.48 11.58
N GLU A 67 9.25 8.38 11.17
CA GLU A 67 8.58 7.09 11.06
C GLU A 67 8.61 6.35 12.41
N SER A 68 7.55 5.62 12.71
CA SER A 68 7.43 4.82 13.94
C SER A 68 6.67 3.52 13.64
N GLY A 69 7.37 2.53 13.12
CA GLY A 69 6.76 1.29 12.61
C GLY A 69 5.81 1.61 11.45
N ASP A 70 4.57 1.16 11.55
CA ASP A 70 3.54 1.40 10.54
C ASP A 70 2.82 2.75 10.71
N PHE A 71 3.41 3.70 11.42
CA PHE A 71 2.85 5.03 11.64
C PHE A 71 3.86 6.11 11.30
N TYR A 72 3.35 7.24 10.81
CA TYR A 72 4.08 8.49 10.71
C TYR A 72 3.74 9.39 11.90
N LYS A 73 4.77 9.93 12.52
CA LYS A 73 4.65 10.99 13.51
C LYS A 73 4.56 12.32 12.79
N ILE A 74 3.49 13.05 13.03
CA ILE A 74 3.19 14.32 12.36
C ILE A 74 3.05 15.48 13.35
N LEU A 75 3.26 16.71 12.85
CA LEU A 75 2.88 17.94 13.55
C LEU A 75 1.53 18.44 13.07
N TYR A 76 0.68 18.84 14.02
CA TYR A 76 -0.60 19.49 13.76
C TYR A 76 -0.80 20.68 14.71
N GLU A 77 -1.70 21.62 14.37
CA GLU A 77 -2.02 22.82 15.18
C GLU A 77 -0.77 23.55 15.76
N GLY A 78 0.21 23.76 14.91
CA GLY A 78 1.43 24.52 15.23
C GLY A 78 2.57 23.71 15.83
N ASN A 79 2.41 22.96 16.89
CA ASN A 79 3.49 22.16 17.51
C ASN A 79 2.96 20.94 18.28
N LYS A 80 1.74 20.51 18.06
CA LYS A 80 1.24 19.29 18.65
C LYS A 80 1.68 18.10 17.82
N GLU A 81 1.99 17.00 18.48
CA GLU A 81 2.40 15.76 17.84
C GLU A 81 1.25 14.75 17.82
N GLY A 82 1.10 14.04 16.70
CA GLY A 82 0.15 12.94 16.53
C GLY A 82 0.74 11.85 15.67
N TYR A 83 0.04 10.74 15.58
CA TYR A 83 0.44 9.60 14.78
C TYR A 83 -0.67 9.24 13.80
N VAL A 84 -0.33 9.13 12.53
CA VAL A 84 -1.22 8.69 11.46
C VAL A 84 -0.67 7.40 10.87
N ALA A 85 -1.54 6.49 10.50
CA ALA A 85 -1.13 5.23 9.88
C ALA A 85 -0.49 5.50 8.51
N SER A 86 0.68 4.93 8.26
CA SER A 86 1.46 5.17 7.05
C SER A 86 0.74 4.72 5.77
N TRP A 87 -0.12 3.73 5.87
CA TRP A 87 -0.93 3.21 4.75
C TRP A 87 -2.18 4.03 4.41
N LEU A 88 -2.47 5.12 5.15
CA LEU A 88 -3.60 6.01 4.90
C LEU A 88 -3.15 7.40 4.41
N VAL A 89 -1.87 7.53 4.04
CA VAL A 89 -1.27 8.80 3.68
C VAL A 89 -0.20 8.64 2.61
N GLU A 90 0.03 9.71 1.84
CA GLU A 90 1.20 9.85 0.97
C GLU A 90 2.24 10.75 1.62
N THR A 91 3.52 10.63 1.24
CA THR A 91 4.55 11.58 1.63
C THR A 91 4.92 12.49 0.45
N SER A 92 5.28 13.74 0.72
CA SER A 92 5.68 14.68 -0.33
C SER A 92 6.94 14.24 -1.12
N GLU A 93 7.72 13.32 -0.59
CA GLU A 93 8.84 12.70 -1.30
C GLU A 93 8.35 11.72 -2.37
N SER A 94 7.19 11.08 -2.17
CA SER A 94 6.53 10.22 -3.17
C SER A 94 5.94 11.03 -4.33
N LEU A 95 5.61 12.31 -4.13
CA LEU A 95 5.07 13.20 -5.18
C LEU A 95 6.16 13.80 -6.10
N GLY A 96 7.44 13.54 -5.84
CA GLY A 96 8.57 14.13 -6.56
C GLY A 96 8.95 13.49 -7.88
N ALA A 97 8.32 12.40 -8.30
CA ALA A 97 8.56 11.79 -9.60
C ALA A 97 7.32 11.95 -10.50
N PRO A 98 7.41 12.69 -11.64
CA PRO A 98 6.35 12.60 -12.64
C PRO A 98 6.35 11.18 -13.18
N VAL A 99 5.29 10.42 -12.89
CA VAL A 99 5.07 9.12 -13.51
C VAL A 99 4.81 9.37 -15.00
N THR A 100 5.84 9.35 -15.80
CA THR A 100 5.68 9.20 -17.24
C THR A 100 5.27 7.76 -17.47
N ALA A 101 4.00 7.56 -17.77
CA ALA A 101 3.49 6.30 -18.28
C ALA A 101 4.32 5.89 -19.50
N SER A 102 5.23 4.98 -19.33
CA SER A 102 5.89 4.09 -20.26
C SER A 102 7.25 3.68 -19.71
N SER A 103 7.27 2.62 -18.96
CA SER A 103 8.42 1.70 -18.93
C SER A 103 7.99 0.51 -18.09
N THR A 104 8.46 -0.63 -18.43
CA THR A 104 8.36 -1.84 -17.63
C THR A 104 8.79 -1.52 -16.20
N THR A 105 7.82 -1.36 -15.30
CA THR A 105 8.07 -1.20 -13.86
C THR A 105 8.76 -2.47 -13.39
N THR A 106 9.97 -2.37 -12.87
CA THR A 106 10.62 -3.53 -12.26
C THR A 106 10.00 -3.81 -10.90
N LEU A 107 10.09 -5.04 -10.40
CA LEU A 107 9.59 -5.39 -9.06
C LEU A 107 10.14 -4.45 -7.97
N ALA A 108 11.39 -4.00 -8.11
CA ALA A 108 12.02 -3.08 -7.15
C ALA A 108 11.43 -1.65 -7.18
N GLU A 109 10.67 -1.31 -8.22
CA GLU A 109 10.01 0.00 -8.36
C GLU A 109 8.49 -0.11 -8.14
N ALA A 110 7.97 -1.35 -8.04
CA ALA A 110 6.54 -1.60 -7.93
C ALA A 110 5.99 -1.27 -6.54
N THR A 111 4.81 -0.67 -6.51
CA THR A 111 3.97 -0.52 -5.32
C THR A 111 2.95 -1.65 -5.29
N ILE A 112 3.01 -2.50 -4.28
CA ILE A 112 2.17 -3.69 -4.16
C ILE A 112 1.35 -3.60 -2.87
N VAL A 113 0.04 -3.71 -2.99
CA VAL A 113 -0.84 -3.84 -1.81
C VAL A 113 -1.08 -5.30 -1.52
N ILE A 114 -0.72 -5.73 -0.32
CA ILE A 114 -1.03 -7.07 0.20
C ILE A 114 -2.13 -6.93 1.25
N ASP A 115 -3.23 -7.62 1.02
CA ASP A 115 -4.40 -7.57 1.89
C ASP A 115 -4.52 -8.87 2.70
N PRO A 116 -4.20 -8.87 4.01
CA PRO A 116 -4.58 -9.98 4.87
C PRO A 116 -6.09 -9.96 5.11
N GLY A 117 -6.84 -10.88 4.53
CA GLY A 117 -8.28 -10.97 4.69
C GLY A 117 -8.73 -10.99 6.15
N HIS A 118 -9.99 -10.57 6.41
CA HIS A 118 -10.59 -10.55 7.75
C HIS A 118 -9.87 -9.62 8.74
N GLY A 119 -10.14 -9.78 10.04
CA GLY A 119 -9.49 -9.00 11.10
C GLY A 119 -10.46 -8.42 12.12
N GLY A 120 -10.00 -8.17 13.36
CA GLY A 120 -10.81 -7.61 14.43
C GLY A 120 -12.04 -8.46 14.74
N GLU A 121 -13.23 -7.89 14.56
CA GLU A 121 -14.53 -8.57 14.81
C GLU A 121 -14.90 -9.59 13.72
N ASP A 122 -14.24 -9.57 12.57
CA ASP A 122 -14.40 -10.59 11.53
C ASP A 122 -13.32 -11.68 11.67
N PRO A 123 -13.64 -12.85 12.24
CA PRO A 123 -12.66 -13.93 12.40
C PRO A 123 -12.31 -14.64 11.09
N GLY A 124 -13.13 -14.48 10.03
CA GLY A 124 -13.11 -15.34 8.86
C GLY A 124 -13.60 -16.76 9.16
N ALA A 125 -13.17 -17.72 8.39
CA ALA A 125 -13.47 -19.12 8.65
C ALA A 125 -12.80 -19.60 9.95
N GLU A 126 -13.53 -20.46 10.67
CA GLU A 126 -13.07 -21.04 11.93
C GLU A 126 -12.58 -22.47 11.70
N GLY A 127 -11.30 -22.69 11.92
CA GLY A 127 -10.71 -24.03 12.02
C GLY A 127 -10.67 -24.52 13.47
N THR A 128 -10.24 -25.76 13.68
CA THR A 128 -10.01 -26.30 15.02
C THR A 128 -8.85 -25.54 15.69
N TYR A 129 -9.13 -24.65 16.62
CA TYR A 129 -8.15 -23.84 17.39
C TYR A 129 -7.43 -22.73 16.61
N ILE A 130 -7.96 -22.31 15.46
CA ILE A 130 -7.34 -21.27 14.64
C ILE A 130 -8.43 -20.47 13.91
N TYR A 131 -8.22 -19.16 13.78
CA TYR A 131 -9.04 -18.27 12.96
C TYR A 131 -8.32 -17.90 11.68
N GLU A 132 -9.08 -17.77 10.59
CA GLU A 132 -8.53 -17.37 9.29
C GLU A 132 -7.76 -16.03 9.38
N LYS A 133 -8.32 -15.04 10.07
CA LYS A 133 -7.68 -13.72 10.27
C LYS A 133 -6.26 -13.77 10.83
N GLU A 134 -5.93 -14.81 11.61
CA GLU A 134 -4.59 -15.00 12.20
C GLU A 134 -3.61 -15.57 11.17
N VAL A 135 -4.10 -16.47 10.33
CA VAL A 135 -3.27 -17.12 9.31
C VAL A 135 -3.00 -16.14 8.17
N THR A 136 -4.03 -15.43 7.71
CA THR A 136 -3.90 -14.43 6.64
C THR A 136 -2.90 -13.35 7.02
N LEU A 137 -2.95 -12.83 8.26
CA LEU A 137 -2.01 -11.82 8.72
C LEU A 137 -0.55 -12.33 8.72
N LYS A 138 -0.32 -13.54 9.23
CA LYS A 138 1.04 -14.12 9.26
C LYS A 138 1.57 -14.39 7.85
N THR A 139 0.70 -14.85 6.95
CA THR A 139 1.07 -15.10 5.54
C THR A 139 1.38 -13.78 4.83
N ALA A 140 0.54 -12.75 5.01
CA ALA A 140 0.77 -11.44 4.43
C ALA A 140 2.07 -10.79 4.93
N GLN A 141 2.40 -10.94 6.21
CA GLN A 141 3.66 -10.46 6.76
C GLN A 141 4.87 -11.15 6.10
N ALA A 142 4.81 -12.49 5.91
CA ALA A 142 5.90 -13.21 5.24
C ALA A 142 6.05 -12.80 3.76
N VAL A 143 4.93 -12.62 3.05
CA VAL A 143 4.93 -12.14 1.66
C VAL A 143 5.50 -10.73 1.59
N ALA A 144 5.03 -9.83 2.45
CA ALA A 144 5.50 -8.44 2.48
C ALA A 144 6.99 -8.34 2.80
N GLU A 145 7.50 -9.12 3.76
CA GLU A 145 8.93 -9.18 4.09
C GLU A 145 9.76 -9.63 2.87
N LYS A 146 9.31 -10.68 2.18
CA LYS A 146 9.99 -11.21 0.99
C LYS A 146 10.04 -10.17 -0.14
N LEU A 147 8.92 -9.54 -0.47
CA LEU A 147 8.83 -8.54 -1.53
C LEU A 147 9.63 -7.27 -1.19
N ARG A 148 9.56 -6.79 0.06
CA ARG A 148 10.38 -5.65 0.52
C ARG A 148 11.88 -5.95 0.44
N SER A 149 12.29 -7.19 0.75
CA SER A 149 13.70 -7.60 0.61
C SER A 149 14.19 -7.57 -0.85
N ALA A 150 13.27 -7.63 -1.81
CA ALA A 150 13.53 -7.50 -3.25
C ALA A 150 13.43 -6.03 -3.74
N GLY A 151 13.15 -5.08 -2.84
CA GLY A 151 13.10 -3.65 -3.14
C GLY A 151 11.71 -3.10 -3.40
N ALA A 152 10.66 -3.94 -3.48
CA ALA A 152 9.30 -3.47 -3.73
C ALA A 152 8.77 -2.58 -2.58
N ASN A 153 7.99 -1.57 -2.92
CA ASN A 153 7.19 -0.81 -1.97
C ASN A 153 5.94 -1.63 -1.63
N VAL A 154 5.84 -2.15 -0.40
CA VAL A 154 4.72 -3.02 0.00
C VAL A 154 3.89 -2.36 1.09
N ILE A 155 2.61 -2.18 0.80
CA ILE A 155 1.58 -1.66 1.70
C ILE A 155 0.74 -2.86 2.17
N LEU A 156 0.52 -2.97 3.49
CA LEU A 156 -0.39 -3.95 4.07
C LEU A 156 -1.71 -3.24 4.44
N THR A 157 -2.86 -3.78 4.07
CA THR A 157 -4.16 -3.21 4.45
C THR A 157 -4.39 -3.24 5.95
N ARG A 158 -3.78 -4.17 6.67
CA ARG A 158 -3.66 -4.22 8.13
C ARG A 158 -2.37 -4.91 8.56
N THR A 159 -1.82 -4.48 9.67
CA THR A 159 -0.59 -5.03 10.26
C THR A 159 -0.82 -5.66 11.62
N SER A 160 -2.06 -5.58 12.12
CA SER A 160 -2.51 -6.14 13.40
C SER A 160 -3.93 -6.73 13.29
N ASP A 161 -4.47 -7.24 14.40
CA ASP A 161 -5.83 -7.79 14.45
C ASP A 161 -6.87 -6.66 14.56
N ILE A 162 -7.09 -5.92 13.47
CA ILE A 162 -8.11 -4.89 13.30
C ILE A 162 -9.03 -5.24 12.15
N TYR A 163 -10.28 -4.75 12.22
CA TYR A 163 -11.22 -4.84 11.11
C TYR A 163 -10.95 -3.71 10.11
N VAL A 164 -10.91 -4.06 8.82
CA VAL A 164 -10.85 -3.14 7.68
C VAL A 164 -12.02 -3.50 6.76
N THR A 165 -12.81 -2.53 6.33
CA THR A 165 -13.95 -2.80 5.44
C THR A 165 -13.46 -3.28 4.07
N LEU A 166 -14.32 -3.97 3.31
CA LEU A 166 -13.93 -4.44 1.97
C LEU A 166 -13.65 -3.29 1.02
N GLU A 167 -14.41 -2.21 1.15
CA GLU A 167 -14.23 -0.97 0.38
C GLU A 167 -12.88 -0.31 0.69
N ASP A 168 -12.53 -0.18 1.98
CA ASP A 168 -11.26 0.44 2.39
C ASP A 168 -10.04 -0.37 1.90
N ARG A 169 -10.16 -1.71 1.78
CA ARG A 169 -9.08 -2.56 1.23
C ARG A 169 -8.80 -2.24 -0.22
N ALA A 170 -9.83 -2.17 -1.06
CA ALA A 170 -9.70 -1.81 -2.47
C ALA A 170 -9.25 -0.35 -2.63
N GLU A 171 -9.88 0.57 -1.88
CA GLU A 171 -9.53 2.00 -1.91
C GLU A 171 -8.06 2.25 -1.54
N MET A 172 -7.51 1.48 -0.60
CA MET A 172 -6.09 1.59 -0.24
C MET A 172 -5.15 1.30 -1.42
N SER A 173 -5.53 0.38 -2.31
CA SER A 173 -4.80 0.13 -3.56
C SER A 173 -4.97 1.29 -4.55
N ASN A 174 -6.22 1.75 -4.73
CA ASN A 174 -6.56 2.78 -5.71
C ASN A 174 -5.90 4.12 -5.39
N VAL A 175 -5.99 4.59 -4.13
CA VAL A 175 -5.40 5.89 -3.73
C VAL A 175 -3.87 5.89 -3.72
N ASN A 176 -3.24 4.74 -3.52
CA ASN A 176 -1.79 4.61 -3.60
C ASN A 176 -1.29 4.33 -5.01
N ASN A 177 -2.19 4.30 -6.04
CA ASN A 177 -1.87 3.96 -7.41
C ASN A 177 -0.97 2.70 -7.46
N ALA A 178 -1.39 1.65 -6.74
CA ALA A 178 -0.61 0.44 -6.67
C ALA A 178 -0.45 -0.19 -8.07
N ASP A 179 0.67 -0.85 -8.31
CA ASP A 179 0.88 -1.61 -9.55
C ASP A 179 0.19 -2.98 -9.48
N LEU A 180 -0.15 -3.42 -8.26
CA LEU A 180 -0.79 -4.71 -8.02
C LEU A 180 -1.43 -4.78 -6.63
N PHE A 181 -2.60 -5.45 -6.55
CA PHE A 181 -3.27 -5.83 -5.31
C PHE A 181 -3.37 -7.35 -5.18
N ILE A 182 -3.02 -7.90 -4.01
CA ILE A 182 -3.19 -9.33 -3.70
C ILE A 182 -3.84 -9.49 -2.34
N SER A 183 -5.07 -10.04 -2.32
CA SER A 183 -5.75 -10.45 -1.09
C SER A 183 -5.45 -11.91 -0.76
N LEU A 184 -5.18 -12.17 0.52
CA LEU A 184 -4.79 -13.50 1.02
C LEU A 184 -5.87 -14.03 1.96
N HIS A 185 -6.38 -15.22 1.64
CA HIS A 185 -7.47 -15.92 2.31
C HIS A 185 -7.18 -17.41 2.48
N TYR A 186 -8.03 -18.07 3.27
CA TYR A 186 -8.09 -19.51 3.44
C TYR A 186 -9.55 -19.98 3.42
N ASP A 187 -9.91 -20.73 2.40
CA ASP A 187 -11.27 -21.14 2.07
C ASP A 187 -11.94 -22.00 3.16
N SER A 188 -13.23 -22.06 3.13
CA SER A 188 -14.05 -22.97 3.93
C SER A 188 -15.31 -23.35 3.18
N THR A 189 -15.60 -24.64 3.14
CA THR A 189 -16.82 -25.15 2.53
C THR A 189 -17.83 -25.57 3.58
N ALA A 190 -19.09 -25.71 3.15
CA ALA A 190 -20.12 -26.25 4.01
C ALA A 190 -19.72 -27.61 4.59
N SER A 191 -20.09 -27.88 5.84
CA SER A 191 -19.75 -29.11 6.56
C SER A 191 -20.07 -30.36 5.74
N GLY A 192 -19.14 -31.31 5.68
CA GLY A 192 -19.28 -32.59 4.98
C GLY A 192 -18.64 -32.68 3.60
N THR A 193 -17.96 -31.61 3.14
CA THR A 193 -17.13 -31.67 1.94
C THR A 193 -15.67 -31.98 2.31
N SER A 194 -14.95 -32.66 1.41
CA SER A 194 -13.53 -32.98 1.53
C SER A 194 -12.68 -32.03 0.66
N ALA A 195 -13.09 -30.79 0.50
CA ALA A 195 -12.35 -29.81 -0.29
C ALA A 195 -10.96 -29.58 0.29
N THR A 196 -9.97 -29.42 -0.56
CA THR A 196 -8.57 -29.25 -0.22
C THR A 196 -7.85 -28.43 -1.29
N GLY A 197 -6.72 -27.87 -0.98
CA GLY A 197 -5.87 -27.21 -1.96
C GLY A 197 -6.01 -25.69 -1.96
N PHE A 198 -5.42 -25.07 -2.95
CA PHE A 198 -5.43 -23.61 -3.13
C PHE A 198 -6.10 -23.22 -4.46
N THR A 199 -6.56 -21.98 -4.55
CA THR A 199 -7.21 -21.41 -5.73
C THR A 199 -6.78 -19.97 -5.90
N THR A 200 -6.47 -19.55 -7.13
CA THR A 200 -6.19 -18.16 -7.47
C THR A 200 -7.41 -17.53 -8.14
N TYR A 201 -7.97 -16.49 -7.55
CA TYR A 201 -9.14 -15.81 -8.13
C TYR A 201 -8.73 -14.48 -8.75
N TYR A 202 -9.36 -14.18 -9.92
CA TYR A 202 -9.33 -12.91 -10.61
C TYR A 202 -10.77 -12.43 -10.90
N TYR A 203 -10.94 -11.12 -11.12
CA TYR A 203 -12.22 -10.55 -11.55
C TYR A 203 -12.18 -10.08 -12.99
N ALA A 204 -11.20 -9.29 -13.39
CA ALA A 204 -11.08 -8.75 -14.73
C ALA A 204 -10.41 -9.76 -15.68
N ASP A 205 -10.84 -9.79 -16.94
CA ASP A 205 -10.24 -10.68 -17.95
C ASP A 205 -8.76 -10.33 -18.21
N GLU A 206 -8.40 -9.07 -18.01
CA GLU A 206 -7.05 -8.56 -18.13
C GLU A 206 -6.10 -9.17 -17.09
N ASP A 207 -6.63 -9.63 -15.96
CA ASP A 207 -5.85 -10.23 -14.87
C ASP A 207 -5.57 -11.73 -15.06
N ILE A 208 -6.21 -12.37 -16.04
CA ILE A 208 -6.05 -13.81 -16.33
C ILE A 208 -4.57 -14.21 -16.50
N PRO A 209 -3.74 -13.48 -17.27
CA PRO A 209 -2.33 -13.84 -17.41
C PRO A 209 -1.56 -13.80 -16.09
N LEU A 210 -1.80 -12.79 -15.26
CA LEU A 210 -1.21 -12.65 -13.93
C LEU A 210 -1.71 -13.75 -12.98
N ALA A 211 -3.01 -14.02 -12.97
CA ALA A 211 -3.59 -15.08 -12.15
C ALA A 211 -2.98 -16.45 -12.48
N ASN A 212 -2.86 -16.78 -13.77
CA ASN A 212 -2.22 -18.02 -14.22
C ASN A 212 -0.73 -18.06 -13.84
N LEU A 213 -0.02 -16.96 -13.94
CA LEU A 213 1.39 -16.88 -13.58
C LEU A 213 1.60 -17.16 -12.08
N VAL A 214 0.84 -16.47 -11.22
CA VAL A 214 0.89 -16.68 -9.77
C VAL A 214 0.49 -18.10 -9.40
N ASP A 215 -0.58 -18.61 -9.99
CA ASP A 215 -1.08 -19.97 -9.76
C ASP A 215 -0.04 -21.04 -10.14
N ASN A 216 0.61 -20.90 -11.29
CA ASN A 216 1.67 -21.82 -11.73
C ASN A 216 2.85 -21.87 -10.73
N HIS A 217 3.32 -20.71 -10.25
CA HIS A 217 4.40 -20.66 -9.25
C HIS A 217 3.98 -21.25 -7.90
N LEU A 218 2.71 -21.07 -7.51
CA LEU A 218 2.16 -21.73 -6.33
C LEU A 218 2.08 -23.26 -6.53
N ALA A 219 1.62 -23.72 -7.70
CA ALA A 219 1.51 -25.15 -8.04
C ALA A 219 2.85 -25.87 -8.06
N ASP A 220 3.90 -25.19 -8.54
CA ASP A 220 5.26 -25.75 -8.58
C ASP A 220 5.89 -25.89 -7.17
N THR A 221 5.36 -25.17 -6.18
CA THR A 221 6.03 -25.00 -4.88
C THR A 221 5.21 -25.54 -3.70
N LEU A 222 3.90 -25.32 -3.70
CA LEU A 222 3.06 -25.67 -2.55
C LEU A 222 2.75 -27.16 -2.49
N PRO A 223 2.75 -27.78 -1.29
CA PRO A 223 2.43 -29.18 -1.12
C PRO A 223 0.92 -29.49 -1.11
N LEU A 224 0.06 -28.50 -1.28
CA LEU A 224 -1.39 -28.65 -1.40
C LEU A 224 -1.81 -28.84 -2.85
N GLN A 225 -3.03 -29.34 -3.06
CA GLN A 225 -3.59 -29.53 -4.40
C GLN A 225 -3.82 -28.17 -5.06
N ASP A 226 -3.38 -28.02 -6.29
CA ASP A 226 -3.74 -26.92 -7.16
C ASP A 226 -5.17 -27.11 -7.68
N ASN A 227 -6.02 -26.09 -7.47
CA ASN A 227 -7.38 -26.02 -8.00
C ASN A 227 -7.49 -25.05 -9.20
N GLY A 228 -6.39 -24.42 -9.60
CA GLY A 228 -6.26 -23.54 -10.74
C GLY A 228 -6.75 -22.12 -10.51
N SER A 229 -6.49 -21.25 -11.49
CA SER A 229 -7.01 -19.91 -11.50
C SER A 229 -8.48 -19.86 -11.99
N LYS A 230 -9.32 -18.98 -11.39
CA LYS A 230 -10.76 -18.92 -11.63
C LYS A 230 -11.27 -17.50 -11.54
N PHE A 231 -12.35 -17.24 -12.28
CA PHE A 231 -13.14 -16.04 -12.05
C PHE A 231 -13.80 -16.08 -10.66
N GLY A 232 -13.72 -14.95 -9.94
CA GLY A 232 -14.38 -14.74 -8.65
C GLY A 232 -14.89 -13.31 -8.51
N ASP A 233 -16.18 -13.15 -8.21
CA ASP A 233 -16.80 -11.83 -8.01
C ASP A 233 -16.63 -11.40 -6.53
N PHE A 234 -15.41 -11.05 -6.16
CA PHE A 234 -15.09 -10.50 -4.85
C PHE A 234 -15.00 -8.96 -4.92
N LEU A 235 -15.56 -8.27 -3.92
CA LEU A 235 -15.56 -6.81 -3.91
C LEU A 235 -14.13 -6.25 -4.00
N VAL A 236 -13.21 -6.79 -3.26
CA VAL A 236 -11.82 -6.29 -3.19
C VAL A 236 -11.05 -6.40 -4.51
N THR A 237 -11.41 -7.35 -5.39
CA THR A 237 -10.84 -7.45 -6.74
C THR A 237 -11.65 -6.65 -7.75
N ARG A 238 -12.99 -6.62 -7.62
CA ARG A 238 -13.88 -5.92 -8.54
C ARG A 238 -13.76 -4.39 -8.46
N GLU A 239 -13.62 -3.84 -7.25
CA GLU A 239 -13.53 -2.39 -7.03
C GLU A 239 -12.09 -1.87 -7.06
N ASN A 240 -11.14 -2.71 -7.49
CA ASN A 240 -9.74 -2.32 -7.65
C ASN A 240 -9.52 -1.79 -9.07
N ASP A 241 -8.90 -0.62 -9.19
CA ASP A 241 -8.54 0.00 -10.47
C ASP A 241 -7.25 -0.59 -11.06
N GLN A 242 -6.53 -1.38 -10.26
CA GLN A 242 -5.25 -2.01 -10.59
C GLN A 242 -5.43 -3.51 -10.79
N PRO A 243 -4.49 -4.22 -11.43
CA PRO A 243 -4.49 -5.68 -11.46
C PRO A 243 -4.67 -6.26 -10.05
N ALA A 244 -5.66 -7.15 -9.88
CA ALA A 244 -6.06 -7.60 -8.56
C ALA A 244 -6.35 -9.09 -8.49
N LEU A 245 -5.76 -9.76 -7.51
CA LEU A 245 -5.97 -11.19 -7.25
C LEU A 245 -6.46 -11.44 -5.81
N LEU A 246 -7.20 -12.53 -5.64
CA LEU A 246 -7.50 -13.10 -4.33
C LEU A 246 -7.02 -14.55 -4.31
N LEU A 247 -6.20 -14.89 -3.33
CA LEU A 247 -5.62 -16.22 -3.17
C LEU A 247 -6.25 -16.94 -1.98
N GLU A 248 -6.88 -18.09 -2.25
CA GLU A 248 -7.34 -19.02 -1.24
C GLU A 248 -6.27 -20.11 -1.06
N LEU A 249 -5.52 -20.07 0.03
CA LEU A 249 -4.26 -20.79 0.21
C LEU A 249 -4.41 -22.12 0.99
N GLY A 250 -5.60 -22.65 1.08
CA GLY A 250 -5.94 -23.90 1.78
C GLY A 250 -7.32 -23.85 2.38
N TYR A 251 -7.82 -24.96 2.92
CA TYR A 251 -9.16 -25.03 3.51
C TYR A 251 -9.12 -25.10 5.04
N MET A 252 -9.70 -24.10 5.72
CA MET A 252 -9.77 -23.99 7.18
C MET A 252 -10.51 -25.14 7.85
N ASN A 253 -11.47 -25.74 7.16
CA ASN A 253 -12.23 -26.90 7.63
C ASN A 253 -11.66 -28.25 7.18
N ASN A 254 -10.45 -28.30 6.61
CA ASN A 254 -9.72 -29.50 6.28
C ASN A 254 -8.49 -29.65 7.20
N GLU A 255 -8.52 -30.63 8.11
CA GLU A 255 -7.43 -30.81 9.08
C GLU A 255 -6.06 -31.09 8.44
N SER A 256 -6.00 -31.70 7.25
CA SER A 256 -4.76 -31.96 6.53
C SER A 256 -4.17 -30.64 6.00
N ASP A 257 -5.03 -29.79 5.42
CA ASP A 257 -4.64 -28.48 4.93
C ASP A 257 -4.17 -27.60 6.09
N VAL A 258 -4.94 -27.55 7.19
CA VAL A 258 -4.57 -26.80 8.40
C VAL A 258 -3.20 -27.20 8.93
N LYS A 259 -2.91 -28.51 9.02
CA LYS A 259 -1.59 -29.01 9.46
C LYS A 259 -0.46 -28.55 8.52
N THR A 260 -0.76 -28.41 7.24
CA THR A 260 0.19 -28.01 6.22
C THR A 260 0.43 -26.51 6.24
N PHE A 261 -0.64 -25.70 6.10
CA PHE A 261 -0.50 -24.27 5.94
C PHE A 261 -0.22 -23.51 7.26
N ASN A 262 -0.58 -24.08 8.41
CA ASN A 262 -0.30 -23.43 9.70
C ASN A 262 1.16 -23.62 10.15
N SER A 263 2.10 -23.35 9.25
CA SER A 263 3.54 -23.46 9.51
C SER A 263 4.30 -22.31 8.85
N ASP A 264 5.42 -21.89 9.46
CA ASP A 264 6.30 -20.88 8.88
C ASP A 264 6.90 -21.35 7.55
N TYR A 265 7.12 -22.66 7.43
CA TYR A 265 7.61 -23.24 6.19
C TYR A 265 6.63 -23.02 5.03
N TYR A 266 5.33 -23.31 5.23
CA TYR A 266 4.33 -23.09 4.19
C TYR A 266 4.22 -21.59 3.81
N ARG A 267 4.22 -20.69 4.79
CA ARG A 267 4.22 -19.25 4.56
C ARG A 267 5.44 -18.79 3.76
N SER A 268 6.61 -19.39 4.02
CA SER A 268 7.81 -19.07 3.23
C SER A 268 7.71 -19.57 1.79
N LEU A 269 7.05 -20.70 1.55
CA LEU A 269 6.79 -21.21 0.19
C LEU A 269 5.83 -20.26 -0.57
N VAL A 270 4.73 -19.83 0.07
CA VAL A 270 3.80 -18.85 -0.52
C VAL A 270 4.53 -17.56 -0.86
N ALA A 271 5.34 -17.04 0.07
CA ALA A 271 6.10 -15.80 -0.15
C ALA A 271 7.10 -15.93 -1.30
N GLU A 272 7.78 -17.07 -1.39
CA GLU A 272 8.72 -17.36 -2.49
C GLU A 272 7.99 -17.45 -3.83
N SER A 273 6.87 -18.18 -3.89
CA SER A 273 6.10 -18.35 -5.13
C SER A 273 5.57 -17.01 -5.66
N ILE A 274 4.98 -16.18 -4.79
CA ILE A 274 4.51 -14.85 -5.16
C ILE A 274 5.68 -13.98 -5.62
N TYR A 275 6.80 -14.01 -4.91
CA TYR A 275 8.00 -13.27 -5.31
C TYR A 275 8.51 -13.68 -6.69
N GLN A 276 8.59 -14.97 -6.99
CA GLN A 276 9.04 -15.46 -8.29
C GLN A 276 8.07 -15.04 -9.41
N ALA A 277 6.77 -15.22 -9.18
CA ALA A 277 5.74 -14.80 -10.13
C ALA A 277 5.82 -13.29 -10.44
N LEU A 278 5.94 -12.46 -9.40
CA LEU A 278 6.01 -11.01 -9.59
C LEU A 278 7.34 -10.56 -10.19
N THR A 279 8.44 -11.27 -9.91
CA THR A 279 9.72 -11.01 -10.60
C THR A 279 9.60 -11.26 -12.11
N GLU A 280 8.83 -12.27 -12.52
CA GLU A 280 8.56 -12.55 -13.94
C GLU A 280 7.56 -11.56 -14.53
N TYR A 281 6.52 -11.16 -13.77
CA TYR A 281 5.48 -10.24 -14.22
C TYR A 281 6.02 -8.82 -14.50
N PHE A 282 6.94 -8.34 -13.68
CA PHE A 282 7.54 -7.01 -13.76
C PHE A 282 8.88 -6.98 -14.55
N GLN A 283 9.09 -7.86 -15.50
CA GLN A 283 10.30 -7.92 -16.36
C GLN A 283 10.20 -7.09 -17.63
#